data_1dddbaf02c577e004c589c4ba8db9752
#
_entry.id   1dddbaf02c577e004c589c4ba8db9752
#
_cell.length_a   1.000
_cell.length_b   1.000
_cell.length_c   1.000
_cell.angle_alpha   90.00
_cell.angle_beta   90.00
_cell.angle_gamma   90.00
#
_symmetry.space_group_name_H-M   'P 1'
#
loop_
_entity.id
_entity.type
_entity.pdbx_description
1 polymer ?
#
loop_
_entity_poly.entity_id
_entity_poly.type
_entity_poly.pdbx_seq_one_letter_code
_entity_poly.pdbx_strand_id
1 'polypeptide(L)'
;PKGVVSHHRGAYLLAQGNAMIASINKHSVYLWTLPMFHCNGWCFPWTMSAIIGTHVCLRQVRAAPIWESLYKNKVTHLCGAPIVMSTILSSSKSEKKLLENTVEFFTAAAPPPESVLTSMKAAGFNITHLYGLSETYGPAVVNEWHQDWNQRNETDQASLKARQGVRYLPLESLDVMN
;
A
#
# COMPACT_ATOMS: atom_id res chain seq x y z
N PRO A 1 -26.81 -6.03 6.29
CA PRO A 1 -25.53 -5.29 6.45
C PRO A 1 -25.49 -4.55 7.78
N LYS A 2 -24.32 -4.52 8.42
CA LYS A 2 -24.10 -3.74 9.64
C LYS A 2 -23.33 -2.48 9.31
N GLY A 3 -23.66 -1.36 9.95
CA GLY A 3 -22.89 -0.12 9.84
C GLY A 3 -21.67 -0.15 10.74
N VAL A 4 -20.50 0.20 10.20
CA VAL A 4 -19.28 0.42 10.97
C VAL A 4 -19.14 1.90 11.24
N VAL A 5 -19.02 2.28 12.51
CA VAL A 5 -18.90 3.68 12.93
C VAL A 5 -17.48 3.95 13.36
N SER A 6 -16.77 4.79 12.62
CA SER A 6 -15.43 5.26 12.97
C SER A 6 -15.52 6.63 13.65
N HIS A 7 -14.60 6.89 14.59
CA HIS A 7 -14.56 8.16 15.29
C HIS A 7 -13.29 8.96 14.96
N HIS A 8 -13.32 10.26 15.17
CA HIS A 8 -12.23 11.17 14.81
C HIS A 8 -10.88 10.82 15.44
N ARG A 9 -10.85 10.34 16.69
CA ARG A 9 -9.62 9.91 17.35
C ARG A 9 -8.96 8.74 16.60
N GLY A 10 -9.76 7.74 16.20
CA GLY A 10 -9.26 6.60 15.42
C GLY A 10 -8.67 7.03 14.08
N ALA A 11 -9.40 7.89 13.35
CA ALA A 11 -8.92 8.46 12.10
C ALA A 11 -7.60 9.23 12.26
N TYR A 12 -7.51 10.06 13.30
CA TYR A 12 -6.31 10.83 13.60
C TYR A 12 -5.10 9.96 13.94
N LEU A 13 -5.27 8.98 14.83
CA LEU A 13 -4.18 8.08 15.23
C LEU A 13 -3.72 7.20 14.07
N LEU A 14 -4.66 6.66 13.29
CA LEU A 14 -4.32 5.82 12.14
C LEU A 14 -3.67 6.62 11.02
N ALA A 15 -4.11 7.86 10.79
CA ALA A 15 -3.48 8.74 9.81
C ALA A 15 -2.00 9.00 10.14
N GLN A 16 -1.67 9.23 11.41
CA GLN A 16 -0.29 9.37 11.87
C GLN A 16 0.49 8.05 11.73
N GLY A 17 -0.12 6.93 12.14
CA GLY A 17 0.48 5.60 11.98
C GLY A 17 0.82 5.29 10.52
N ASN A 18 -0.08 5.60 9.58
CA ASN A 18 0.16 5.47 8.15
C ASN A 18 1.35 6.32 7.69
N ALA A 19 1.41 7.59 8.11
CA ALA A 19 2.49 8.47 7.71
C ALA A 19 3.86 7.94 8.18
N MET A 20 3.92 7.42 9.40
CA MET A 20 5.17 6.87 9.97
C MET A 20 5.57 5.55 9.28
N ILE A 21 4.66 4.59 9.19
CA ILE A 21 4.94 3.26 8.64
C ILE A 21 5.22 3.32 7.14
N ALA A 22 4.46 4.13 6.40
CA ALA A 22 4.65 4.28 4.97
C ALA A 22 5.73 5.32 4.59
N SER A 23 6.41 5.91 5.57
CA SER A 23 7.42 6.96 5.35
C SER A 23 6.88 8.13 4.51
N ILE A 24 5.59 8.45 4.68
CA ILE A 24 4.90 9.52 3.94
C ILE A 24 5.26 10.89 4.55
N ASN A 25 5.58 11.82 3.67
CA ASN A 25 5.92 13.19 4.04
C ASN A 25 5.28 14.21 3.07
N LYS A 26 5.50 15.52 3.30
CA LYS A 26 4.92 16.60 2.49
C LYS A 26 5.28 16.58 0.99
N HIS A 27 6.28 15.82 0.59
CA HIS A 27 6.68 15.65 -0.81
C HIS A 27 6.13 14.37 -1.43
N SER A 28 5.40 13.56 -0.64
CA SER A 28 4.81 12.32 -1.14
C SER A 28 3.66 12.60 -2.09
N VAL A 29 3.61 11.81 -3.17
CA VAL A 29 2.58 11.85 -4.19
C VAL A 29 1.88 10.51 -4.18
N TYR A 30 0.60 10.50 -3.82
CA TYR A 30 -0.20 9.30 -3.65
C TYR A 30 -1.16 9.10 -4.82
N LEU A 31 -1.06 7.95 -5.50
CA LEU A 31 -1.94 7.57 -6.61
C LEU A 31 -3.13 6.76 -6.08
N TRP A 32 -4.33 7.22 -6.35
CA TRP A 32 -5.58 6.58 -5.92
C TRP A 32 -6.00 5.45 -6.85
N THR A 33 -5.38 4.29 -6.69
CA THR A 33 -5.83 3.01 -7.26
C THR A 33 -6.79 2.28 -6.31
N LEU A 34 -6.73 2.60 -5.01
CA LEU A 34 -7.68 2.13 -4.01
C LEU A 34 -8.92 3.04 -4.00
N PRO A 35 -10.16 2.49 -4.03
CA PRO A 35 -11.35 3.32 -3.86
C PRO A 35 -11.38 4.01 -2.49
N MET A 36 -11.60 5.34 -2.48
CA MET A 36 -11.61 6.12 -1.22
C MET A 36 -12.69 5.68 -0.23
N PHE A 37 -13.78 5.07 -0.71
CA PHE A 37 -14.86 4.59 0.16
C PHE A 37 -14.55 3.24 0.82
N HIS A 38 -13.68 2.41 0.24
CA HIS A 38 -13.35 1.08 0.76
C HIS A 38 -12.50 1.19 2.02
N CYS A 39 -13.08 0.79 3.16
CA CYS A 39 -12.51 1.06 4.51
C CYS A 39 -12.02 2.51 4.64
N ASN A 40 -12.80 3.45 4.08
CA ASN A 40 -12.45 4.87 3.95
C ASN A 40 -11.02 5.10 3.39
N GLY A 41 -10.72 4.36 2.30
CA GLY A 41 -9.43 4.46 1.62
C GLY A 41 -8.24 4.11 2.52
N TRP A 42 -8.45 3.16 3.47
CA TRP A 42 -7.46 2.74 4.48
C TRP A 42 -6.89 3.91 5.30
N CYS A 43 -7.71 4.92 5.54
CA CYS A 43 -7.35 6.15 6.24
C CYS A 43 -6.33 7.06 5.50
N PHE A 44 -5.90 6.72 4.28
CA PHE A 44 -4.97 7.55 3.51
C PHE A 44 -5.53 8.91 3.07
N PRO A 45 -6.85 9.15 2.91
CA PRO A 45 -7.35 10.51 2.69
C PRO A 45 -6.95 11.47 3.83
N TRP A 46 -7.06 11.01 5.06
CA TRP A 46 -6.68 11.77 6.27
C TRP A 46 -5.17 11.87 6.40
N THR A 47 -4.44 10.77 6.11
CA THR A 47 -2.98 10.75 6.14
C THR A 47 -2.39 11.79 5.20
N MET A 48 -2.74 11.74 3.93
CA MET A 48 -2.20 12.65 2.92
C MET A 48 -2.60 14.10 3.17
N SER A 49 -3.81 14.34 3.67
CA SER A 49 -4.26 15.69 4.04
C SER A 49 -3.50 16.23 5.25
N ALA A 50 -3.27 15.41 6.27
CA ALA A 50 -2.57 15.82 7.49
C ALA A 50 -1.11 16.24 7.23
N ILE A 51 -0.45 15.58 6.26
CA ILE A 51 0.96 15.88 5.91
C ILE A 51 1.10 16.84 4.72
N ILE A 52 -0.01 17.36 4.18
CA ILE A 52 -0.02 18.27 3.02
C ILE A 52 0.62 17.59 1.78
N GLY A 53 0.40 16.29 1.61
CA GLY A 53 0.87 15.52 0.46
C GLY A 53 -0.02 15.72 -0.76
N THR A 54 0.43 15.20 -1.90
CA THR A 54 -0.28 15.35 -3.18
C THR A 54 -1.16 14.13 -3.46
N HIS A 55 -2.43 14.36 -3.79
CA HIS A 55 -3.36 13.33 -4.26
C HIS A 55 -3.41 13.32 -5.79
N VAL A 56 -3.21 12.15 -6.40
CA VAL A 56 -3.42 11.91 -7.83
C VAL A 56 -4.58 10.93 -7.99
N CYS A 57 -5.70 11.42 -8.53
CA CYS A 57 -6.92 10.63 -8.67
C CYS A 57 -7.03 10.00 -10.06
N LEU A 58 -7.44 8.73 -10.11
CA LEU A 58 -7.74 8.01 -11.35
C LEU A 58 -9.25 7.85 -11.51
N ARG A 59 -9.76 8.04 -12.73
CA ARG A 59 -11.13 7.67 -13.07
C ARG A 59 -11.32 6.17 -13.23
N GLN A 60 -10.29 5.49 -13.72
CA GLN A 60 -10.31 4.07 -14.00
C GLN A 60 -8.96 3.45 -13.64
N VAL A 61 -9.00 2.34 -12.92
CA VAL A 61 -7.82 1.55 -12.58
C VAL A 61 -7.50 0.62 -13.75
N ARG A 62 -6.71 1.15 -14.71
CA ARG A 62 -6.25 0.43 -15.90
C ARG A 62 -4.75 0.66 -16.09
N ALA A 63 -4.09 -0.23 -16.82
CA ALA A 63 -2.64 -0.24 -17.01
C ALA A 63 -2.10 1.11 -17.53
N ALA A 64 -2.57 1.59 -18.67
CA ALA A 64 -2.06 2.81 -19.29
C ALA A 64 -2.22 4.06 -18.39
N PRO A 65 -3.42 4.38 -17.83
CA PRO A 65 -3.56 5.50 -16.90
C PRO A 65 -2.71 5.39 -15.64
N ILE A 66 -2.49 4.19 -15.12
CA ILE A 66 -1.61 3.97 -13.96
C ILE A 66 -0.18 4.35 -14.34
N TRP A 67 0.39 3.77 -15.39
CA TRP A 67 1.77 4.04 -15.82
C TRP A 67 1.99 5.50 -16.22
N GLU A 68 1.02 6.10 -16.89
CA GLU A 68 1.08 7.53 -17.23
C GLU A 68 1.12 8.39 -15.95
N SER A 69 0.27 8.09 -14.98
CA SER A 69 0.23 8.83 -13.71
C SER A 69 1.50 8.64 -12.89
N LEU A 70 2.02 7.41 -12.81
CA LEU A 70 3.27 7.09 -12.11
C LEU A 70 4.42 7.94 -12.67
N TYR A 71 4.56 7.99 -13.98
CA TYR A 71 5.62 8.72 -14.64
C TYR A 71 5.43 10.25 -14.57
N LYS A 72 4.25 10.74 -15.01
CA LYS A 72 3.98 12.17 -15.15
C LYS A 72 3.97 12.92 -13.82
N ASN A 73 3.39 12.29 -12.80
CA ASN A 73 3.22 12.93 -11.48
C ASN A 73 4.30 12.51 -10.47
N LYS A 74 5.29 11.71 -10.89
CA LYS A 74 6.37 11.20 -10.01
C LYS A 74 5.80 10.58 -8.74
N VAL A 75 4.80 9.69 -8.92
CA VAL A 75 4.11 9.03 -7.81
C VAL A 75 5.10 8.28 -6.93
N THR A 76 4.95 8.44 -5.63
CA THR A 76 5.79 7.79 -4.63
C THR A 76 5.09 6.66 -3.90
N HIS A 77 3.75 6.73 -3.77
CA HIS A 77 2.97 5.79 -2.96
C HIS A 77 1.65 5.45 -3.65
N LEU A 78 1.20 4.23 -3.48
CA LEU A 78 -0.17 3.80 -3.79
C LEU A 78 -0.56 2.58 -2.94
N CYS A 79 -1.87 2.34 -2.84
CA CYS A 79 -2.43 1.14 -2.24
C CYS A 79 -3.32 0.41 -3.23
N GLY A 80 -3.38 -0.91 -3.14
CA GLY A 80 -4.27 -1.67 -3.99
C GLY A 80 -4.34 -3.15 -3.61
N ALA A 81 -5.45 -3.80 -3.97
CA ALA A 81 -5.56 -5.24 -3.90
C ALA A 81 -4.63 -5.92 -4.94
N PRO A 82 -4.34 -7.24 -4.80
CA PRO A 82 -3.46 -7.96 -5.72
C PRO A 82 -3.83 -7.84 -7.20
N ILE A 83 -5.11 -7.64 -7.53
CA ILE A 83 -5.57 -7.41 -8.90
C ILE A 83 -4.95 -6.15 -9.53
N VAL A 84 -4.64 -5.12 -8.73
CA VAL A 84 -3.98 -3.91 -9.22
C VAL A 84 -2.54 -4.22 -9.64
N MET A 85 -1.83 -5.06 -8.87
CA MET A 85 -0.49 -5.56 -9.27
C MET A 85 -0.55 -6.31 -10.59
N SER A 86 -1.50 -7.23 -10.73
CA SER A 86 -1.71 -7.96 -11.99
C SER A 86 -1.98 -7.02 -13.17
N THR A 87 -2.77 -5.97 -12.95
CA THR A 87 -3.04 -4.93 -13.97
C THR A 87 -1.77 -4.19 -14.37
N ILE A 88 -0.92 -3.81 -13.41
CA ILE A 88 0.36 -3.15 -13.66
C ILE A 88 1.30 -4.08 -14.44
N LEU A 89 1.40 -5.35 -14.04
CA LEU A 89 2.31 -6.31 -14.66
C LEU A 89 1.88 -6.72 -16.07
N SER A 90 0.57 -6.83 -16.32
CA SER A 90 0.00 -7.20 -17.65
C SER A 90 0.09 -6.09 -18.70
N SER A 91 0.61 -4.93 -18.35
CA SER A 91 0.80 -3.81 -19.28
C SER A 91 1.69 -4.18 -20.47
N SER A 92 1.36 -3.67 -21.63
CA SER A 92 2.22 -3.78 -22.82
C SER A 92 3.54 -3.05 -22.61
N LYS A 93 4.56 -3.41 -23.42
CA LYS A 93 5.85 -2.73 -23.37
C LYS A 93 5.76 -1.23 -23.69
N SER A 94 4.79 -0.82 -24.51
CA SER A 94 4.57 0.58 -24.88
C SER A 94 3.92 1.41 -23.78
N GLU A 95 3.16 0.78 -22.88
CA GLU A 95 2.53 1.42 -21.73
C GLU A 95 3.49 1.61 -20.55
N LYS A 96 4.40 0.64 -20.35
CA LYS A 96 5.39 0.69 -19.27
C LYS A 96 6.33 1.87 -19.43
N LYS A 97 6.57 2.56 -18.33
CA LYS A 97 7.51 3.69 -18.26
C LYS A 97 8.62 3.35 -17.28
N LEU A 98 9.81 3.86 -17.54
CA LEU A 98 10.90 3.79 -16.56
C LEU A 98 10.56 4.73 -15.40
N LEU A 99 10.53 4.20 -14.20
CA LEU A 99 10.30 4.98 -12.98
C LEU A 99 11.64 5.56 -12.49
N GLU A 100 11.64 6.84 -12.15
CA GLU A 100 12.83 7.51 -11.61
C GLU A 100 13.15 7.06 -10.17
N ASN A 101 12.10 6.69 -9.43
CA ASN A 101 12.20 6.27 -8.02
C ASN A 101 11.44 4.97 -7.81
N THR A 102 11.84 4.21 -6.79
CA THR A 102 11.02 3.10 -6.28
C THR A 102 9.69 3.63 -5.75
N VAL A 103 8.61 2.98 -6.13
CA VAL A 103 7.25 3.32 -5.70
C VAL A 103 6.81 2.37 -4.60
N GLU A 104 6.42 2.93 -3.45
CA GLU A 104 5.87 2.17 -2.32
C GLU A 104 4.44 1.72 -2.63
N PHE A 105 4.23 0.41 -2.65
CA PHE A 105 2.93 -0.20 -2.94
C PHE A 105 2.45 -1.01 -1.73
N PHE A 106 1.37 -0.56 -1.11
CA PHE A 106 0.75 -1.27 0.01
C PHE A 106 -0.39 -2.14 -0.50
N THR A 107 -0.34 -3.43 -0.19
CA THR A 107 -1.37 -4.40 -0.59
C THR A 107 -1.99 -5.08 0.61
N ALA A 108 -3.29 -5.40 0.50
CA ALA A 108 -4.03 -6.14 1.51
C ALA A 108 -5.10 -7.02 0.83
N ALA A 109 -5.97 -7.62 1.61
CA ALA A 109 -7.04 -8.53 1.27
C ALA A 109 -6.57 -9.99 1.09
N ALA A 110 -5.57 -10.26 0.27
CA ALA A 110 -4.99 -11.59 0.13
C ALA A 110 -3.46 -11.49 0.04
N PRO A 111 -2.70 -12.46 0.58
CA PRO A 111 -1.27 -12.51 0.39
C PRO A 111 -0.94 -12.60 -1.11
N PRO A 112 -0.09 -11.71 -1.65
CA PRO A 112 0.33 -11.80 -3.03
C PRO A 112 1.25 -13.02 -3.25
N PRO A 113 1.14 -13.73 -4.38
CA PRO A 113 2.07 -14.80 -4.73
C PRO A 113 3.51 -14.27 -4.82
N GLU A 114 4.48 -15.10 -4.41
CA GLU A 114 5.92 -14.75 -4.44
C GLU A 114 6.38 -14.31 -5.84
N SER A 115 5.91 -14.98 -6.89
CA SER A 115 6.23 -14.62 -8.28
C SER A 115 5.75 -13.22 -8.67
N VAL A 116 4.61 -12.80 -8.13
CA VAL A 116 4.06 -11.44 -8.33
C VAL A 116 4.93 -10.41 -7.59
N LEU A 117 5.35 -10.71 -6.36
CA LEU A 117 6.23 -9.84 -5.58
C LEU A 117 7.57 -9.59 -6.29
N THR A 118 8.20 -10.67 -6.81
CA THR A 118 9.45 -10.59 -7.58
C THR A 118 9.25 -9.74 -8.86
N SER A 119 8.16 -9.96 -9.59
CA SER A 119 7.86 -9.19 -10.81
C SER A 119 7.60 -7.72 -10.53
N MET A 120 6.90 -7.39 -9.44
CA MET A 120 6.66 -6.01 -9.02
C MET A 120 7.96 -5.31 -8.62
N LYS A 121 8.86 -5.99 -7.89
CA LYS A 121 10.19 -5.48 -7.55
C LYS A 121 10.98 -5.14 -8.82
N ALA A 122 10.99 -6.03 -9.81
CA ALA A 122 11.63 -5.81 -11.10
C ALA A 122 11.00 -4.65 -11.88
N ALA A 123 9.72 -4.35 -11.67
CA ALA A 123 9.01 -3.22 -12.28
C ALA A 123 9.20 -1.88 -11.53
N GLY A 124 9.99 -1.84 -10.46
CA GLY A 124 10.31 -0.63 -9.70
C GLY A 124 9.40 -0.36 -8.48
N PHE A 125 8.71 -1.39 -7.97
CA PHE A 125 7.85 -1.26 -6.79
C PHE A 125 8.42 -1.96 -5.58
N ASN A 126 8.30 -1.34 -4.41
CA ASN A 126 8.49 -1.98 -3.13
C ASN A 126 7.11 -2.35 -2.54
N ILE A 127 6.87 -3.64 -2.33
CA ILE A 127 5.58 -4.14 -1.87
C ILE A 127 5.61 -4.35 -0.36
N THR A 128 4.64 -3.77 0.34
CA THR A 128 4.39 -4.01 1.76
C THR A 128 3.00 -4.60 1.94
N HIS A 129 2.95 -5.76 2.58
CA HIS A 129 1.68 -6.44 2.87
C HIS A 129 1.08 -5.91 4.17
N LEU A 130 -0.21 -5.56 4.10
CA LEU A 130 -1.01 -5.08 5.22
C LEU A 130 -2.17 -6.03 5.49
N TYR A 131 -2.70 -6.00 6.70
CA TYR A 131 -3.99 -6.59 7.03
C TYR A 131 -4.83 -5.58 7.80
N GLY A 132 -6.11 -5.53 7.50
CA GLY A 132 -7.09 -4.72 8.20
C GLY A 132 -8.49 -5.01 7.71
N LEU A 133 -9.47 -4.48 8.44
CA LEU A 133 -10.90 -4.63 8.19
C LEU A 133 -11.57 -3.25 8.25
N SER A 134 -12.84 -3.17 7.86
CA SER A 134 -13.65 -1.97 8.10
C SER A 134 -13.74 -1.67 9.59
N GLU A 135 -13.82 -2.72 10.42
CA GLU A 135 -13.90 -2.65 11.88
C GLU A 135 -12.62 -2.15 12.55
N THR A 136 -11.48 -2.25 11.88
CA THR A 136 -10.19 -1.68 12.32
C THR A 136 -9.91 -0.31 11.71
N TYR A 137 -10.81 0.18 10.87
CA TYR A 137 -10.74 1.45 10.13
C TYR A 137 -9.63 1.53 9.08
N GLY A 138 -8.93 0.45 8.83
CA GLY A 138 -7.82 0.36 7.90
C GLY A 138 -6.76 -0.61 8.40
N PRO A 139 -5.46 -0.38 8.11
CA PRO A 139 -4.41 -1.30 8.50
C PRO A 139 -4.32 -1.53 10.00
N ALA A 140 -4.30 -2.79 10.40
CA ALA A 140 -4.09 -3.26 11.78
C ALA A 140 -2.78 -4.05 11.92
N VAL A 141 -2.27 -4.60 10.81
CA VAL A 141 -1.03 -5.36 10.74
C VAL A 141 -0.21 -4.89 9.54
N VAL A 142 1.09 -4.88 9.68
CA VAL A 142 2.05 -4.57 8.62
C VAL A 142 3.15 -5.61 8.55
N ASN A 143 3.52 -6.02 7.36
CA ASN A 143 4.74 -6.80 7.13
C ASN A 143 5.94 -5.86 7.18
N GLU A 144 6.41 -5.57 8.39
CA GLU A 144 7.60 -4.74 8.60
C GLU A 144 8.83 -5.46 8.09
N TRP A 145 9.66 -4.76 7.28
CA TRP A 145 10.85 -5.33 6.67
C TRP A 145 12.06 -5.21 7.60
N HIS A 146 12.69 -6.32 7.91
CA HIS A 146 13.91 -6.34 8.71
C HIS A 146 15.14 -6.19 7.80
N GLN A 147 16.08 -5.32 8.13
CA GLN A 147 17.26 -5.04 7.27
C GLN A 147 18.11 -6.28 6.99
N ASP A 148 18.23 -7.19 7.96
CA ASP A 148 18.99 -8.45 7.79
C ASP A 148 18.42 -9.36 6.68
N TRP A 149 17.14 -9.15 6.30
CA TRP A 149 16.52 -9.91 5.22
C TRP A 149 17.01 -9.49 3.84
N ASN A 150 17.64 -8.34 3.71
CA ASN A 150 18.26 -7.90 2.46
C ASN A 150 19.40 -8.84 1.99
N GLN A 151 20.00 -9.57 2.91
CA GLN A 151 21.10 -10.51 2.62
C GLN A 151 20.59 -11.90 2.17
N ARG A 152 19.28 -12.16 2.26
CA ARG A 152 18.68 -13.42 1.83
C ARG A 152 18.50 -13.43 0.32
N ASN A 153 18.41 -14.63 -0.26
CA ASN A 153 18.10 -14.80 -1.66
C ASN A 153 16.69 -14.29 -2.00
N GLU A 154 16.40 -14.07 -3.27
CA GLU A 154 15.13 -13.46 -3.72
C GLU A 154 13.89 -14.28 -3.35
N THR A 155 13.99 -15.61 -3.37
CA THR A 155 12.88 -16.51 -2.98
C THR A 155 12.55 -16.36 -1.50
N ASP A 156 13.56 -16.35 -0.63
CA ASP A 156 13.37 -16.14 0.81
C ASP A 156 12.80 -14.75 1.09
N GLN A 157 13.28 -13.71 0.40
CA GLN A 157 12.74 -12.35 0.52
C GLN A 157 11.26 -12.29 0.12
N ALA A 158 10.88 -12.94 -0.98
CA ALA A 158 9.49 -12.98 -1.43
C ALA A 158 8.59 -13.74 -0.43
N SER A 159 9.08 -14.86 0.11
CA SER A 159 8.37 -15.62 1.14
C SER A 159 8.17 -14.79 2.43
N LEU A 160 9.16 -14.06 2.87
CA LEU A 160 9.08 -13.17 4.02
C LEU A 160 8.10 -12.01 3.77
N LYS A 161 8.06 -11.46 2.56
CA LYS A 161 7.10 -10.40 2.17
C LYS A 161 5.66 -10.89 2.08
N ALA A 162 5.43 -12.17 1.85
CA ALA A 162 4.09 -12.77 1.82
C ALA A 162 3.46 -12.97 3.22
N ARG A 163 4.22 -12.81 4.29
CA ARG A 163 3.73 -12.96 5.67
C ARG A 163 2.80 -11.81 6.06
N GLN A 164 1.95 -12.01 7.09
CA GLN A 164 1.09 -10.94 7.62
C GLN A 164 1.89 -9.86 8.34
N GLY A 165 2.80 -10.24 9.24
CA GLY A 165 3.66 -9.30 9.92
C GLY A 165 3.29 -9.05 11.40
N VAL A 166 3.44 -7.80 11.83
CA VAL A 166 3.28 -7.36 13.23
C VAL A 166 2.16 -6.34 13.37
N ARG A 167 1.72 -6.10 14.60
CA ARG A 167 0.69 -5.08 14.90
C ARG A 167 1.08 -3.71 14.34
N TYR A 168 0.07 -2.98 13.91
CA TYR A 168 0.25 -1.60 13.45
C TYR A 168 0.60 -0.67 14.60
N LEU A 169 1.39 0.36 14.33
CA LEU A 169 1.96 1.24 15.36
C LEU A 169 0.93 1.82 16.35
N PRO A 170 -0.25 2.31 15.92
CA PRO A 170 -1.23 2.89 16.86
C PRO A 170 -1.97 1.88 17.73
N LEU A 171 -1.84 0.58 17.49
CA LEU A 171 -2.54 -0.44 18.28
C LEU A 171 -1.78 -0.73 19.59
N GLU A 172 -2.52 -0.86 20.69
CA GLU A 172 -1.95 -1.24 21.97
C GLU A 172 -1.52 -2.72 21.98
N SER A 173 -2.41 -3.59 21.48
CA SER A 173 -2.14 -5.03 21.37
C SER A 173 -2.87 -5.64 20.19
N LEU A 174 -2.37 -6.78 19.74
CA LEU A 174 -3.00 -7.64 18.75
C LEU A 174 -2.67 -9.09 19.12
N ASP A 175 -3.68 -9.93 19.16
CA ASP A 175 -3.53 -11.35 19.46
C ASP A 175 -4.49 -12.20 18.63
N VAL A 176 -4.18 -13.49 18.51
CA VAL A 176 -5.07 -14.48 17.88
C VAL A 176 -5.78 -15.24 18.98
N MET A 177 -7.09 -15.09 19.02
CA MET A 177 -7.94 -15.75 20.02
C MET A 177 -8.53 -17.05 19.43
N ASN A 178 -8.56 -18.11 20.26
CA ASN A 178 -9.21 -19.40 19.93
C ASN A 178 -10.71 -19.34 20.21
#